data_a32ad14cd0ac27f8599fa27b57ded544
#
_entry.id   a32ad14cd0ac27f8599fa27b57ded544
#
_cell.length_a   1.000
_cell.length_b   1.000
_cell.length_c   1.000
_cell.angle_alpha   90.00
_cell.angle_beta   90.00
_cell.angle_gamma   90.00
#
_symmetry.space_group_name_H-M   'P 1'
#
loop_
_entity.id
_entity.type
_entity.pdbx_description
1 polymer ?
#
loop_
_entity_poly.entity_id
_entity_poly.type
_entity_poly.pdbx_seq_one_letter_code
_entity_poly.pdbx_strand_id
1 'polypeptide(L)'
;MHWKHALIARVDARVHAAPVPLPAEARLAAIAPKDLEYLRVHVSGTYEGKATVLVRAATGLGTGYWTMTPLQLGDGRQVWINRGFLPAGTRVQAAAATTPSGPVEVTGLLRPTEAGGSLLQSNQPGADRWYSRDVRAMAQARGVGAVVPVFVDAQMEKGAPVPGAAAPVPGLTQIQFPDNHLTYALTWFALAAMSIMALLFVWRRRRWNG
;
A
#
# COMPACT_ATOMS: atom_id res chain seq x y z
N MET A 1 -8.09 23.15 -8.59
CA MET A 1 -6.78 22.78 -8.01
C MET A 1 -6.73 22.82 -6.48
N HIS A 2 -7.44 23.72 -5.80
CA HIS A 2 -7.38 23.85 -4.31
C HIS A 2 -7.69 22.59 -3.51
N TRP A 3 -8.63 21.74 -3.94
CA TRP A 3 -8.98 20.51 -3.22
C TRP A 3 -7.84 19.49 -3.18
N LYS A 4 -7.02 19.39 -4.26
CA LYS A 4 -5.88 18.47 -4.31
C LYS A 4 -4.79 18.89 -3.33
N HIS A 5 -4.47 20.18 -3.27
CA HIS A 5 -3.50 20.71 -2.29
C HIS A 5 -3.99 20.53 -0.86
N ALA A 6 -5.29 20.74 -0.60
CA ALA A 6 -5.87 20.51 0.72
C ALA A 6 -5.83 19.02 1.11
N LEU A 7 -6.03 18.09 0.15
CA LEU A 7 -5.91 16.65 0.39
C LEU A 7 -4.46 16.27 0.71
N ILE A 8 -3.50 16.74 -0.09
CA ILE A 8 -2.07 16.47 0.12
C ILE A 8 -1.63 16.99 1.48
N ALA A 9 -1.96 18.22 1.83
CA ALA A 9 -1.63 18.80 3.13
C ALA A 9 -2.24 18.02 4.30
N ARG A 10 -3.48 17.53 4.15
CA ARG A 10 -4.14 16.69 5.17
C ARG A 10 -3.43 15.35 5.33
N VAL A 11 -3.06 14.70 4.24
CA VAL A 11 -2.34 13.42 4.27
C VAL A 11 -0.96 13.62 4.89
N ASP A 12 -0.24 14.65 4.48
CA ASP A 12 1.08 14.97 5.01
C ASP A 12 1.04 15.26 6.52
N ALA A 13 0.09 16.06 6.96
CA ALA A 13 -0.13 16.33 8.39
C ALA A 13 -0.43 15.04 9.20
N ARG A 14 -1.22 14.10 8.64
CA ARG A 14 -1.54 12.83 9.31
C ARG A 14 -0.35 11.89 9.43
N VAL A 15 0.44 11.80 8.38
CA VAL A 15 1.63 10.92 8.32
C VAL A 15 2.68 11.32 9.34
N HIS A 16 2.81 12.61 9.62
CA HIS A 16 3.79 13.15 10.57
C HIS A 16 3.20 13.42 11.97
N ALA A 17 1.89 13.23 12.15
CA ALA A 17 1.24 13.39 13.45
C ALA A 17 1.80 12.40 14.49
N ALA A 18 1.65 12.72 15.76
CA ALA A 18 1.91 11.76 16.84
C ALA A 18 1.01 10.53 16.66
N PRO A 19 1.55 9.30 16.78
CA PRO A 19 0.76 8.10 16.62
C PRO A 19 -0.28 7.96 17.74
N VAL A 20 -1.49 7.57 17.37
CA VAL A 20 -2.57 7.28 18.34
C VAL A 20 -2.78 5.78 18.48
N PRO A 21 -3.34 5.29 19.59
CA PRO A 21 -3.73 3.88 19.71
C PRO A 21 -4.72 3.50 18.59
N LEU A 22 -4.70 2.23 18.16
CA LEU A 22 -5.66 1.73 17.19
C LEU A 22 -7.08 1.95 17.73
N PRO A 23 -7.95 2.67 17.00
CA PRO A 23 -9.30 2.93 17.46
C PRO A 23 -10.07 1.65 17.76
N ALA A 24 -11.01 1.70 18.70
CA ALA A 24 -11.92 0.60 18.99
C ALA A 24 -12.77 0.25 17.75
N GLU A 25 -13.21 -0.99 17.62
CA GLU A 25 -13.92 -1.50 16.45
C GLU A 25 -15.19 -0.69 16.11
N ALA A 26 -15.97 -0.32 17.12
CA ALA A 26 -17.14 0.52 16.96
C ALA A 26 -16.80 1.90 16.32
N ARG A 27 -15.64 2.47 16.66
CA ARG A 27 -15.18 3.72 16.08
C ARG A 27 -14.66 3.52 14.65
N LEU A 28 -13.96 2.40 14.38
CA LEU A 28 -13.54 2.06 13.02
C LEU A 28 -14.73 1.87 12.08
N ALA A 29 -15.82 1.27 12.56
CA ALA A 29 -17.05 1.10 11.80
C ALA A 29 -17.83 2.41 11.57
N ALA A 30 -17.72 3.38 12.48
CA ALA A 30 -18.41 4.66 12.40
C ALA A 30 -17.71 5.72 11.54
N ILE A 31 -16.40 5.59 11.34
CA ILE A 31 -15.59 6.56 10.57
C ILE A 31 -15.58 6.16 9.09
N ALA A 32 -15.81 7.12 8.21
CA ALA A 32 -15.71 6.87 6.78
C ALA A 32 -14.29 6.39 6.40
N PRO A 33 -14.13 5.40 5.49
CA PRO A 33 -12.82 4.84 5.11
C PRO A 33 -11.77 5.90 4.73
N LYS A 34 -12.18 6.96 4.01
CA LYS A 34 -11.33 8.10 3.63
C LYS A 34 -10.78 8.90 4.83
N ASP A 35 -11.48 8.86 5.97
CA ASP A 35 -11.07 9.57 7.18
C ASP A 35 -10.21 8.71 8.11
N LEU A 36 -10.24 7.39 7.91
CA LEU A 36 -9.31 6.44 8.54
C LEU A 36 -7.97 6.37 7.80
N GLU A 37 -7.99 6.61 6.50
CA GLU A 37 -6.82 6.46 5.64
C GLU A 37 -5.68 7.40 6.08
N TYR A 38 -4.48 6.83 6.21
CA TYR A 38 -3.25 7.50 6.67
C TYR A 38 -3.29 8.01 8.13
N LEU A 39 -4.27 7.59 8.95
CA LEU A 39 -4.18 7.84 10.38
C LEU A 39 -2.94 7.11 10.92
N ARG A 40 -2.05 7.85 11.57
CA ARG A 40 -0.86 7.27 12.17
C ARG A 40 -1.22 6.59 13.48
N VAL A 41 -1.01 5.29 13.55
CA VAL A 41 -1.38 4.47 14.71
C VAL A 41 -0.17 3.78 15.32
N HIS A 42 -0.29 3.48 16.60
CA HIS A 42 0.62 2.63 17.34
C HIS A 42 -0.15 1.40 17.84
N VAL A 43 0.41 0.22 17.62
CA VAL A 43 -0.13 -1.06 18.06
C VAL A 43 0.98 -1.90 18.67
N SER A 44 0.63 -2.69 19.69
CA SER A 44 1.55 -3.66 20.30
C SER A 44 0.88 -5.03 20.40
N GLY A 45 1.67 -6.08 20.22
CA GLY A 45 1.14 -7.43 20.24
C GLY A 45 2.18 -8.48 19.86
N THR A 46 1.70 -9.66 19.48
CA THR A 46 2.54 -10.76 19.02
C THR A 46 2.09 -11.19 17.62
N TYR A 47 3.03 -11.37 16.71
CA TYR A 47 2.71 -11.81 15.37
C TYR A 47 2.32 -13.29 15.30
N GLU A 48 1.34 -13.58 14.45
CA GLU A 48 1.03 -14.93 14.01
C GLU A 48 1.78 -15.24 12.69
N GLY A 49 3.08 -15.46 12.78
CA GLY A 49 3.97 -15.57 11.62
C GLY A 49 3.58 -16.65 10.61
N LYS A 50 3.00 -17.77 11.08
CA LYS A 50 2.51 -18.86 10.20
C LYS A 50 1.38 -18.42 9.27
N ALA A 51 0.63 -17.39 9.64
CA ALA A 51 -0.45 -16.83 8.85
C ALA A 51 0.02 -15.76 7.85
N THR A 52 1.32 -15.55 7.69
CA THR A 52 1.88 -14.59 6.72
C THR A 52 1.38 -14.85 5.30
N VAL A 53 1.06 -13.76 4.59
CA VAL A 53 0.63 -13.74 3.20
C VAL A 53 1.53 -12.79 2.41
N LEU A 54 1.85 -13.16 1.17
CA LEU A 54 2.60 -12.35 0.23
C LEU A 54 1.66 -11.77 -0.83
N VAL A 55 1.47 -10.46 -0.82
CA VAL A 55 0.65 -9.74 -1.80
C VAL A 55 1.55 -9.12 -2.87
N ARG A 56 1.28 -9.35 -4.14
CA ARG A 56 2.09 -8.80 -5.24
C ARG A 56 2.18 -7.29 -5.16
N ALA A 57 3.40 -6.78 -5.37
CA ALA A 57 3.74 -5.37 -5.26
C ALA A 57 4.68 -4.93 -6.38
N ALA A 58 4.52 -3.67 -6.80
CA ALA A 58 5.50 -2.95 -7.60
C ALA A 58 5.84 -1.65 -6.85
N THR A 59 7.10 -1.43 -6.57
CA THR A 59 7.61 -0.30 -5.80
C THR A 59 8.81 0.33 -6.48
N GLY A 60 9.34 1.40 -5.94
CA GLY A 60 10.63 1.97 -6.38
C GLY A 60 11.81 1.01 -6.24
N LEU A 61 11.69 -0.05 -5.43
CA LEU A 61 12.68 -1.13 -5.30
C LEU A 61 12.48 -2.27 -6.33
N GLY A 62 11.52 -2.13 -7.24
CA GLY A 62 11.17 -3.13 -8.23
C GLY A 62 9.91 -3.92 -7.93
N THR A 63 9.75 -5.06 -8.61
CA THR A 63 8.64 -6.00 -8.38
C THR A 63 8.95 -6.95 -7.23
N GLY A 64 7.91 -7.30 -6.47
CA GLY A 64 8.05 -8.20 -5.33
C GLY A 64 6.72 -8.38 -4.59
N TYR A 65 6.79 -8.33 -3.27
CA TYR A 65 5.64 -8.61 -2.42
C TYR A 65 5.57 -7.70 -1.21
N TRP A 66 4.36 -7.28 -0.86
CA TRP A 66 4.05 -6.80 0.49
C TRP A 66 3.89 -8.01 1.42
N THR A 67 4.53 -7.93 2.57
CA THR A 67 4.50 -8.99 3.58
C THR A 67 3.42 -8.68 4.61
N MET A 68 2.28 -9.34 4.47
CA MET A 68 1.14 -9.17 5.35
C MET A 68 1.15 -10.22 6.44
N THR A 69 1.20 -9.82 7.71
CA THR A 69 1.21 -10.74 8.86
C THR A 69 0.22 -10.26 9.92
N PRO A 70 -0.69 -11.11 10.43
CA PRO A 70 -1.61 -10.72 11.49
C PRO A 70 -0.88 -10.55 12.83
N LEU A 71 -1.26 -9.51 13.55
CA LEU A 71 -0.79 -9.17 14.88
C LEU A 71 -1.94 -9.35 15.89
N GLN A 72 -1.74 -10.24 16.85
CA GLN A 72 -2.64 -10.42 17.98
C GLN A 72 -2.36 -9.33 19.01
N LEU A 73 -3.36 -8.48 19.28
CA LEU A 73 -3.29 -7.39 20.25
C LEU A 73 -3.60 -7.89 21.66
N GLY A 74 -3.15 -7.14 22.67
CA GLY A 74 -3.40 -7.48 24.07
C GLY A 74 -4.88 -7.42 24.51
N ASP A 75 -5.73 -6.77 23.73
CA ASP A 75 -7.18 -6.70 23.95
C ASP A 75 -7.98 -7.81 23.24
N GLY A 76 -7.29 -8.77 22.62
CA GLY A 76 -7.90 -9.90 21.92
C GLY A 76 -8.23 -9.66 20.44
N ARG A 77 -8.13 -8.42 19.95
CA ARG A 77 -8.32 -8.12 18.53
C ARG A 77 -7.12 -8.57 17.70
N GLN A 78 -7.38 -8.81 16.43
CA GLN A 78 -6.33 -9.06 15.45
C GLN A 78 -6.34 -7.98 14.36
N VAL A 79 -5.17 -7.47 14.01
CA VAL A 79 -4.98 -6.51 12.92
C VAL A 79 -3.88 -6.99 11.98
N TRP A 80 -4.10 -6.86 10.68
CA TRP A 80 -3.07 -7.18 9.70
C TRP A 80 -2.05 -6.05 9.61
N ILE A 81 -0.78 -6.44 9.60
CA ILE A 81 0.35 -5.51 9.43
C ILE A 81 1.01 -5.78 8.09
N ASN A 82 1.10 -4.77 7.24
CA ASN A 82 2.03 -4.78 6.13
C ASN A 82 3.41 -4.43 6.68
N ARG A 83 4.23 -5.45 6.90
CA ARG A 83 5.58 -5.31 7.47
C ARG A 83 6.58 -4.69 6.49
N GLY A 84 6.23 -4.63 5.20
CA GLY A 84 7.06 -4.04 4.17
C GLY A 84 7.27 -4.94 2.97
N PHE A 85 8.21 -4.53 2.13
CA PHE A 85 8.51 -5.14 0.84
C PHE A 85 9.57 -6.23 0.94
N LEU A 86 9.34 -7.32 0.21
CA LEU A 86 10.33 -8.35 -0.09
C LEU A 86 10.45 -8.53 -1.62
N PRO A 87 11.64 -8.84 -2.14
CA PRO A 87 11.86 -8.96 -3.59
C PRO A 87 11.12 -10.14 -4.20
N ALA A 88 10.93 -10.10 -5.52
CA ALA A 88 10.35 -11.20 -6.29
C ALA A 88 11.17 -12.50 -6.09
N GLY A 89 10.46 -13.63 -6.10
CA GLY A 89 11.06 -14.94 -5.81
C GLY A 89 11.10 -15.31 -4.32
N THR A 90 10.78 -14.39 -3.41
CA THR A 90 10.63 -14.73 -1.99
C THR A 90 9.49 -15.73 -1.80
N ARG A 91 9.76 -16.79 -1.04
CA ARG A 91 8.75 -17.78 -0.66
C ARG A 91 8.05 -17.35 0.62
N VAL A 92 6.76 -17.68 0.76
CA VAL A 92 5.98 -17.31 1.95
C VAL A 92 6.58 -17.85 3.25
N GLN A 93 7.17 -19.04 3.23
CA GLN A 93 7.84 -19.63 4.39
C GLN A 93 9.07 -18.82 4.80
N ALA A 94 9.85 -18.32 3.83
CA ALA A 94 11.00 -17.46 4.11
C ALA A 94 10.54 -16.11 4.68
N ALA A 95 9.47 -15.53 4.14
CA ALA A 95 8.86 -14.33 4.69
C ALA A 95 8.33 -14.53 6.12
N ALA A 96 7.63 -15.64 6.36
CA ALA A 96 7.15 -16.01 7.70
C ALA A 96 8.30 -16.16 8.72
N ALA A 97 9.42 -16.72 8.29
CA ALA A 97 10.60 -16.89 9.12
C ALA A 97 11.26 -15.57 9.56
N THR A 98 10.96 -14.45 8.90
CA THR A 98 11.43 -13.11 9.31
C THR A 98 10.64 -12.53 10.49
N THR A 99 9.58 -13.22 10.91
CA THR A 99 8.63 -12.68 11.90
C THR A 99 9.19 -12.84 13.31
N PRO A 100 9.31 -11.77 14.11
CA PRO A 100 9.69 -11.85 15.50
C PRO A 100 8.77 -12.79 16.29
N SER A 101 9.35 -13.60 17.18
CA SER A 101 8.59 -14.56 18.01
C SER A 101 8.05 -13.98 19.32
N GLY A 102 8.50 -12.77 19.68
CA GLY A 102 8.13 -12.09 20.93
C GLY A 102 7.21 -10.90 20.69
N PRO A 103 6.92 -10.13 21.76
CA PRO A 103 6.16 -8.89 21.65
C PRO A 103 6.84 -7.88 20.71
N VAL A 104 6.02 -7.20 19.92
CA VAL A 104 6.46 -6.13 19.01
C VAL A 104 5.64 -4.87 19.22
N GLU A 105 6.25 -3.75 18.90
CA GLU A 105 5.58 -2.45 18.78
C GLU A 105 5.66 -2.01 17.33
N VAL A 106 4.51 -1.70 16.73
CA VAL A 106 4.42 -1.23 15.36
C VAL A 106 3.82 0.17 15.33
N THR A 107 4.51 1.10 14.69
CA THR A 107 3.98 2.40 14.33
C THR A 107 3.82 2.44 12.81
N GLY A 108 2.65 2.83 12.35
CA GLY A 108 2.36 2.83 10.92
C GLY A 108 1.10 3.59 10.55
N LEU A 109 0.72 3.49 9.30
CA LEU A 109 -0.42 4.20 8.73
C LEU A 109 -1.60 3.24 8.55
N LEU A 110 -2.75 3.62 9.09
CA LEU A 110 -3.97 2.86 8.94
C LEU A 110 -4.47 2.93 7.50
N ARG A 111 -4.86 1.79 6.96
CA ARG A 111 -5.38 1.66 5.60
C ARG A 111 -6.66 0.82 5.60
N PRO A 112 -7.67 1.20 4.81
CA PRO A 112 -8.83 0.35 4.59
C PRO A 112 -8.46 -0.92 3.83
N THR A 113 -9.21 -1.99 4.05
CA THR A 113 -9.07 -3.24 3.28
C THR A 113 -9.30 -3.02 1.78
N GLU A 114 -8.56 -3.74 0.96
CA GLU A 114 -8.63 -3.69 -0.51
C GLU A 114 -9.30 -4.97 -1.02
N ALA A 115 -10.63 -4.98 -1.10
CA ALA A 115 -11.39 -6.17 -1.45
C ALA A 115 -11.22 -6.60 -2.93
N GLY A 116 -11.19 -7.92 -3.17
CA GLY A 116 -11.43 -8.54 -4.48
C GLY A 116 -10.23 -8.74 -5.39
N GLY A 117 -9.17 -7.95 -5.27
CA GLY A 117 -7.99 -8.04 -6.15
C GLY A 117 -7.59 -6.70 -6.77
N SER A 118 -6.76 -6.74 -7.81
CA SER A 118 -6.36 -5.58 -8.60
C SER A 118 -7.31 -5.34 -9.78
N LEU A 119 -7.11 -4.25 -10.52
CA LEU A 119 -7.91 -3.93 -11.72
C LEU A 119 -7.95 -5.06 -12.76
N LEU A 120 -6.89 -5.85 -12.87
CA LEU A 120 -6.75 -6.89 -13.91
C LEU A 120 -6.73 -8.32 -13.37
N GLN A 121 -6.61 -8.51 -12.06
CA GLN A 121 -6.39 -9.83 -11.46
C GLN A 121 -7.10 -9.95 -10.12
N SER A 122 -7.97 -10.95 -9.98
CA SER A 122 -8.63 -11.28 -8.72
C SER A 122 -7.72 -12.07 -7.79
N ASN A 123 -7.90 -11.90 -6.47
CA ASN A 123 -7.25 -12.74 -5.48
C ASN A 123 -7.64 -14.21 -5.68
N GLN A 124 -6.69 -15.11 -5.50
CA GLN A 124 -6.86 -16.57 -5.63
C GLN A 124 -6.40 -17.24 -4.33
N PRO A 125 -7.22 -17.24 -3.27
CA PRO A 125 -6.84 -17.77 -1.95
C PRO A 125 -6.43 -19.23 -1.99
N GLY A 126 -7.12 -20.07 -2.78
CA GLY A 126 -6.80 -21.49 -2.92
C GLY A 126 -5.44 -21.79 -3.56
N ALA A 127 -4.88 -20.83 -4.32
CA ALA A 127 -3.54 -20.93 -4.92
C ALA A 127 -2.51 -20.05 -4.19
N ASP A 128 -2.87 -19.46 -3.06
CA ASP A 128 -2.08 -18.49 -2.29
C ASP A 128 -1.53 -17.33 -3.14
N ARG A 129 -2.34 -16.85 -4.09
CA ARG A 129 -1.98 -15.75 -5.00
C ARG A 129 -2.81 -14.52 -4.66
N TRP A 130 -2.11 -13.45 -4.28
CA TRP A 130 -2.74 -12.24 -3.79
C TRP A 130 -2.30 -11.04 -4.62
N TYR A 131 -3.27 -10.23 -5.04
CA TYR A 131 -3.09 -9.04 -5.88
C TYR A 131 -3.59 -7.77 -5.20
N SER A 132 -4.29 -7.91 -4.07
CA SER A 132 -4.70 -6.81 -3.20
C SER A 132 -4.69 -7.27 -1.74
N ARG A 133 -4.66 -6.30 -0.82
CA ARG A 133 -4.60 -6.53 0.62
C ARG A 133 -6.02 -6.68 1.19
N ASP A 134 -6.70 -7.73 0.75
CA ASP A 134 -8.04 -8.10 1.20
C ASP A 134 -7.96 -8.81 2.56
N VAL A 135 -8.07 -8.03 3.63
CA VAL A 135 -7.92 -8.50 5.01
C VAL A 135 -8.87 -9.66 5.33
N ARG A 136 -10.13 -9.58 4.88
CA ARG A 136 -11.11 -10.64 5.15
C ARG A 136 -10.77 -11.94 4.42
N ALA A 137 -10.45 -11.86 3.13
CA ALA A 137 -10.09 -13.02 2.35
C ALA A 137 -8.80 -13.67 2.86
N MET A 138 -7.79 -12.87 3.24
CA MET A 138 -6.54 -13.38 3.84
C MET A 138 -6.80 -14.07 5.18
N ALA A 139 -7.61 -13.47 6.06
CA ALA A 139 -7.97 -14.05 7.36
C ALA A 139 -8.69 -15.40 7.18
N GLN A 140 -9.66 -15.45 6.29
CA GLN A 140 -10.38 -16.69 5.98
C GLN A 140 -9.45 -17.77 5.43
N ALA A 141 -8.55 -17.44 4.51
CA ALA A 141 -7.61 -18.40 3.91
C ALA A 141 -6.58 -18.93 4.92
N ARG A 142 -6.27 -18.18 5.96
CA ARG A 142 -5.30 -18.56 7.00
C ARG A 142 -5.94 -19.09 8.28
N GLY A 143 -7.26 -19.15 8.36
CA GLY A 143 -7.96 -19.56 9.59
C GLY A 143 -7.74 -18.58 10.76
N VAL A 144 -7.42 -17.32 10.45
CA VAL A 144 -7.28 -16.24 11.43
C VAL A 144 -8.67 -15.81 11.89
N GLY A 145 -8.84 -15.58 13.18
CA GLY A 145 -10.14 -15.22 13.77
C GLY A 145 -10.70 -13.89 13.28
N ALA A 146 -11.61 -13.30 14.06
CA ALA A 146 -12.19 -12.01 13.72
C ALA A 146 -11.12 -10.93 13.60
N VAL A 147 -11.05 -10.28 12.45
CA VAL A 147 -10.08 -9.21 12.15
C VAL A 147 -10.82 -7.90 11.92
N VAL A 148 -10.20 -6.81 12.32
CA VAL A 148 -10.71 -5.48 11.98
C VAL A 148 -10.59 -5.24 10.46
N PRO A 149 -11.54 -4.51 9.82
CA PRO A 149 -11.58 -4.32 8.37
C PRO A 149 -10.57 -3.29 7.85
N VAL A 150 -9.43 -3.20 8.52
CA VAL A 150 -8.31 -2.31 8.22
C VAL A 150 -6.99 -3.05 8.39
N PHE A 151 -5.93 -2.53 7.82
CA PHE A 151 -4.57 -2.98 8.07
C PHE A 151 -3.65 -1.79 8.36
N VAL A 152 -2.46 -2.06 8.87
CA VAL A 152 -1.45 -1.04 9.17
C VAL A 152 -0.27 -1.21 8.22
N ASP A 153 0.04 -0.18 7.44
CA ASP A 153 1.30 -0.09 6.71
C ASP A 153 2.41 0.34 7.69
N ALA A 154 3.27 -0.59 8.08
CA ALA A 154 4.32 -0.32 9.05
C ALA A 154 5.32 0.72 8.52
N GLN A 155 5.56 1.75 9.31
CA GLN A 155 6.66 2.71 9.13
C GLN A 155 7.85 2.31 10.00
N MET A 156 7.58 1.77 11.19
CA MET A 156 8.56 1.32 12.15
C MET A 156 8.05 0.07 12.87
N GLU A 157 8.89 -0.92 13.00
CA GLU A 157 8.66 -2.14 13.78
C GLU A 157 9.79 -2.27 14.81
N LYS A 158 9.44 -2.36 16.09
CA LYS A 158 10.36 -2.63 17.18
C LYS A 158 10.05 -4.01 17.73
N GLY A 159 11.00 -4.91 17.64
CA GLY A 159 10.94 -6.27 18.13
C GLY A 159 12.32 -6.91 18.07
N ALA A 160 12.47 -8.08 18.63
CA ALA A 160 13.74 -8.81 18.53
C ALA A 160 13.96 -9.23 17.06
N PRO A 161 15.07 -8.80 16.42
CA PRO A 161 15.35 -9.19 15.04
C PRO A 161 15.56 -10.71 14.96
N VAL A 162 15.14 -11.30 13.84
CA VAL A 162 15.40 -12.72 13.56
C VAL A 162 16.77 -12.84 12.90
N PRO A 163 17.77 -13.49 13.56
CA PRO A 163 19.09 -13.61 13.00
C PRO A 163 19.10 -14.31 11.64
N GLY A 164 19.87 -13.76 10.69
CA GLY A 164 20.07 -14.38 9.37
C GLY A 164 18.89 -14.28 8.40
N ALA A 165 17.77 -13.68 8.77
CA ALA A 165 16.64 -13.47 7.89
C ALA A 165 16.65 -12.04 7.32
N ALA A 166 16.43 -11.92 5.98
CA ALA A 166 16.25 -10.61 5.35
C ALA A 166 14.87 -10.05 5.76
N ALA A 167 14.86 -9.05 6.63
CA ALA A 167 13.62 -8.41 7.06
C ALA A 167 12.94 -7.66 5.91
N PRO A 168 11.59 -7.61 5.88
CA PRO A 168 10.87 -6.76 4.95
C PRO A 168 11.27 -5.29 5.12
N VAL A 169 11.31 -4.54 4.01
CA VAL A 169 11.63 -3.09 4.02
C VAL A 169 10.35 -2.29 4.27
N PRO A 170 10.16 -1.68 5.46
CA PRO A 170 8.97 -0.91 5.78
C PRO A 170 9.00 0.49 5.17
N GLY A 171 7.91 1.24 5.32
CA GLY A 171 7.87 2.67 5.00
C GLY A 171 7.77 3.02 3.51
N LEU A 172 7.53 2.05 2.64
CA LEU A 172 7.41 2.27 1.18
C LEU A 172 6.01 2.69 0.74
N THR A 173 5.13 3.06 1.65
CA THR A 173 3.80 3.60 1.30
C THR A 173 3.99 4.90 0.53
N GLN A 174 3.68 4.87 -0.77
CA GLN A 174 3.76 6.07 -1.61
C GLN A 174 2.63 7.03 -1.23
N ILE A 175 3.01 8.10 -0.56
CA ILE A 175 2.12 9.20 -0.18
C ILE A 175 2.18 10.33 -1.22
N GLN A 176 3.15 10.24 -2.14
CA GLN A 176 3.33 11.22 -3.18
C GLN A 176 2.34 11.00 -4.33
N PHE A 177 1.48 11.98 -4.54
CA PHE A 177 0.65 12.09 -5.73
C PHE A 177 1.47 12.77 -6.83
N PRO A 178 2.00 12.05 -7.84
CA PRO A 178 2.79 12.69 -8.89
C PRO A 178 1.93 13.71 -9.62
N ASP A 179 2.39 14.97 -9.64
CA ASP A 179 1.74 16.05 -10.35
C ASP A 179 2.36 16.21 -11.74
N ASN A 180 1.94 15.35 -12.66
CA ASN A 180 2.44 15.33 -14.04
C ASN A 180 1.60 16.21 -14.99
N HIS A 181 0.66 17.03 -14.47
CA HIS A 181 -0.24 17.83 -15.32
C HIS A 181 0.50 18.79 -16.22
N LEU A 182 1.57 19.42 -15.75
CA LEU A 182 2.38 20.32 -16.56
C LEU A 182 3.10 19.58 -17.71
N THR A 183 3.68 18.42 -17.40
CA THR A 183 4.36 17.57 -18.39
C THR A 183 3.38 17.06 -19.44
N TYR A 184 2.18 16.62 -19.02
CA TYR A 184 1.11 16.25 -19.95
C TYR A 184 0.67 17.41 -20.82
N ALA A 185 0.43 18.58 -20.25
CA ALA A 185 0.05 19.78 -21.01
C ALA A 185 1.12 20.14 -22.05
N LEU A 186 2.40 20.16 -21.65
CA LEU A 186 3.50 20.45 -22.57
C LEU A 186 3.61 19.44 -23.73
N THR A 187 3.42 18.15 -23.46
CA THR A 187 3.42 17.13 -24.52
C THR A 187 2.27 17.32 -25.51
N TRP A 188 1.07 17.64 -25.03
CA TRP A 188 -0.08 17.93 -25.90
C TRP A 188 0.13 19.20 -26.74
N PHE A 189 0.68 20.26 -26.16
CA PHE A 189 1.02 21.48 -26.91
C PHE A 189 2.11 21.24 -27.96
N ALA A 190 3.13 20.44 -27.65
CA ALA A 190 4.15 20.07 -28.60
C ALA A 190 3.59 19.26 -29.78
N LEU A 191 2.71 18.29 -29.52
CA LEU A 191 2.02 17.51 -30.55
C LEU A 191 1.12 18.42 -31.43
N ALA A 192 0.39 19.34 -30.82
CA ALA A 192 -0.43 20.29 -31.55
C ALA A 192 0.42 21.21 -32.48
N ALA A 193 1.54 21.72 -31.96
CA ALA A 193 2.45 22.55 -32.76
C ALA A 193 3.07 21.76 -33.91
N MET A 194 3.50 20.51 -33.72
CA MET A 194 3.98 19.64 -34.80
C MET A 194 2.91 19.38 -35.87
N SER A 195 1.67 19.14 -35.45
CA SER A 195 0.55 18.94 -36.38
C SER A 195 0.29 20.18 -37.24
N ILE A 196 0.32 21.37 -36.63
CA ILE A 196 0.17 22.65 -37.35
C ILE A 196 1.31 22.84 -38.36
N MET A 197 2.55 22.60 -37.95
CA MET A 197 3.72 22.71 -38.84
C MET A 197 3.65 21.73 -40.00
N ALA A 198 3.22 20.50 -39.78
CA ALA A 198 3.01 19.52 -40.85
C ALA A 198 1.94 19.96 -41.86
N LEU A 199 0.82 20.47 -41.36
CA LEU A 199 -0.26 21.01 -42.23
C LEU A 199 0.23 22.21 -43.07
N LEU A 200 0.94 23.14 -42.44
CA LEU A 200 1.51 24.29 -43.16
C LEU A 200 2.54 23.88 -44.21
N PHE A 201 3.36 22.88 -43.91
CA PHE A 201 4.35 22.32 -44.85
C PHE A 201 3.66 21.69 -46.07
N VAL A 202 2.64 20.84 -45.85
CA VAL A 202 1.85 20.22 -46.92
C VAL A 202 1.14 21.27 -47.76
N TRP A 203 0.53 22.28 -47.12
CA TRP A 203 -0.18 23.37 -47.82
C TRP A 203 0.79 24.21 -48.67
N ARG A 204 2.00 24.59 -48.16
CA ARG A 204 3.03 25.28 -48.95
C ARG A 204 3.50 24.44 -50.13
N ARG A 205 3.74 23.15 -49.95
CA ARG A 205 4.15 22.24 -51.04
C ARG A 205 3.08 22.18 -52.17
N ARG A 206 1.80 22.13 -51.82
CA ARG A 206 0.73 22.10 -52.79
C ARG A 206 0.63 23.40 -53.60
N ARG A 207 0.95 24.54 -53.00
CA ARG A 207 0.96 25.84 -53.69
C ARG A 207 2.13 26.03 -54.66
N TRP A 208 3.23 25.28 -54.49
CA TRP A 208 4.41 25.38 -55.36
C TRP A 208 4.35 24.41 -56.57
N ASN A 209 3.54 23.38 -56.50
CA ASN A 209 3.41 22.33 -57.51
C ASN A 209 2.14 22.45 -58.37
N GLY A 210 1.36 23.49 -58.21
CA GLY A 210 0.21 23.86 -59.05
C GLY A 210 0.35 25.28 -59.63
#